data_740c1bc70654cd22080814a1ea410878
#
_entry.id   740c1bc70654cd22080814a1ea410878
#
_cell.length_a   1.000
_cell.length_b   1.000
_cell.length_c   1.000
_cell.angle_alpha   90.00
_cell.angle_beta   90.00
_cell.angle_gamma   90.00
#
_symmetry.space_group_name_H-M   'P 1'
#
loop_
_entity.id
_entity.type
_entity.pdbx_description
1 polymer ?
#
loop_
_entity_poly.entity_id
_entity_poly.type
_entity_poly.pdbx_seq_one_letter_code
_entity_poly.pdbx_strand_id
1 'polypeptide(L)'
;MEEILGPLQVKQFRAVYGIIEGVSDKDYFTNSFHCHVGEKISAIQKQDAEKRFWELSNGGKITYTKYPIDYNTEALKAVIRRGMAMGFYQGVNMDKCYCEDCGYEQLDMTKCPKCGSENITEVNRVCGYLGYSKVKGRSFMNDGKLAEIKDRVSM
;
A
#
# COMPACT_ATOMS: atom_id res chain seq x y z
N MET A 1 12.34 2.24 -8.01
CA MET A 1 13.60 1.64 -7.53
C MET A 1 13.36 0.80 -6.28
N GLU A 2 12.65 1.29 -5.29
CA GLU A 2 12.31 0.53 -4.05
C GLU A 2 11.55 -0.77 -4.32
N GLU A 3 10.70 -0.82 -5.33
CA GLU A 3 9.95 -2.02 -5.72
C GLU A 3 10.85 -3.18 -6.17
N ILE A 4 12.01 -2.85 -6.71
CA ILE A 4 13.00 -3.84 -7.16
C ILE A 4 14.01 -4.12 -6.05
N LEU A 5 14.47 -3.10 -5.37
CA LEU A 5 15.51 -3.20 -4.35
C LEU A 5 15.01 -3.82 -3.05
N GLY A 6 13.77 -3.54 -2.63
CA GLY A 6 13.20 -4.06 -1.38
C GLY A 6 13.26 -5.57 -1.27
N PRO A 7 12.70 -6.35 -2.23
CA PRO A 7 12.79 -7.81 -2.21
C PRO A 7 14.23 -8.33 -2.34
N LEU A 8 15.10 -7.63 -3.08
CA LEU A 8 16.50 -8.00 -3.20
C LEU A 8 17.24 -7.79 -1.87
N GLN A 9 16.99 -6.69 -1.18
CA GLN A 9 17.55 -6.39 0.13
C GLN A 9 17.15 -7.41 1.18
N VAL A 10 15.89 -7.87 1.19
CA VAL A 10 15.45 -8.95 2.09
C VAL A 10 16.23 -10.23 1.85
N LYS A 11 16.45 -10.62 0.59
CA LYS A 11 17.24 -11.80 0.23
C LYS A 11 18.69 -11.66 0.70
N GLN A 12 19.31 -10.50 0.49
CA GLN A 12 20.67 -10.22 0.95
C GLN A 12 20.77 -10.22 2.48
N PHE A 13 19.82 -9.61 3.16
CA PHE A 13 19.76 -9.60 4.61
C PHE A 13 19.66 -11.03 5.18
N ARG A 14 18.74 -11.82 4.63
CA ARG A 14 18.57 -13.24 5.05
C ARG A 14 19.81 -14.10 4.80
N ALA A 15 20.56 -13.82 3.74
CA ALA A 15 21.80 -14.54 3.45
C ALA A 15 22.90 -14.31 4.52
N VAL A 16 22.87 -13.14 5.17
CA VAL A 16 23.87 -12.78 6.19
C VAL A 16 23.37 -13.10 7.61
N TYR A 17 22.14 -12.75 7.93
CA TYR A 17 21.59 -12.76 9.29
C TYR A 17 20.51 -13.82 9.51
N GLY A 18 20.08 -14.54 8.49
CA GLY A 18 18.98 -15.49 8.56
C GLY A 18 17.61 -14.80 8.57
N ILE A 19 16.58 -15.61 8.82
CA ILE A 19 15.21 -15.12 8.97
C ILE A 19 14.99 -14.71 10.43
N ILE A 20 14.64 -13.46 10.65
CA ILE A 20 14.34 -12.88 11.97
C ILE A 20 12.87 -12.48 11.95
N GLU A 21 12.08 -13.04 12.88
CA GLU A 21 10.65 -12.75 13.03
C GLU A 21 10.41 -11.26 13.28
N GLY A 22 9.42 -10.69 12.58
CA GLY A 22 9.10 -9.27 12.63
C GLY A 22 10.09 -8.35 11.93
N VAL A 23 11.19 -8.87 11.36
CA VAL A 23 12.21 -8.10 10.64
C VAL A 23 12.37 -8.55 9.20
N SER A 24 12.68 -9.82 8.99
CA SER A 24 12.97 -10.38 7.67
C SER A 24 12.16 -11.63 7.32
N ASP A 25 11.08 -11.87 8.03
CA ASP A 25 10.13 -12.98 7.81
C ASP A 25 9.24 -12.77 6.58
N LYS A 26 9.06 -11.52 6.13
CA LYS A 26 8.33 -11.17 4.91
C LYS A 26 9.26 -11.02 3.70
N ASP A 27 8.74 -11.18 2.49
CA ASP A 27 9.51 -11.04 1.25
C ASP A 27 9.71 -9.59 0.80
N TYR A 28 9.48 -8.65 1.71
CA TYR A 28 9.66 -7.21 1.54
C TYR A 28 10.01 -6.55 2.87
N PHE A 29 10.66 -5.39 2.82
CA PHE A 29 10.82 -4.51 3.97
C PHE A 29 9.80 -3.39 3.94
N THR A 30 9.42 -2.88 5.11
CA THR A 30 8.65 -1.65 5.25
C THR A 30 9.51 -0.47 4.81
N ASN A 31 8.95 0.42 3.99
CA ASN A 31 9.66 1.58 3.50
C ASN A 31 9.80 2.66 4.57
N SER A 32 11.01 3.22 4.72
CA SER A 32 11.27 4.39 5.55
C SER A 32 10.77 4.22 7.00
N PHE A 33 10.07 5.20 7.53
CA PHE A 33 9.54 5.24 8.90
C PHE A 33 8.10 4.71 9.04
N HIS A 34 7.56 4.13 7.99
CA HIS A 34 6.17 3.67 7.98
C HIS A 34 5.94 2.48 8.90
N CYS A 35 4.78 2.45 9.55
CA CYS A 35 4.30 1.24 10.19
C CYS A 35 4.13 0.12 9.14
N HIS A 36 4.37 -1.11 9.56
CA HIS A 36 4.17 -2.28 8.70
C HIS A 36 2.72 -2.29 8.14
N VAL A 37 2.60 -2.64 6.86
CA VAL A 37 1.32 -2.57 6.14
C VAL A 37 0.25 -3.53 6.67
N GLY A 38 0.65 -4.57 7.37
CA GLY A 38 -0.23 -5.56 8.01
C GLY A 38 -0.62 -5.22 9.45
N GLU A 39 -0.18 -4.06 9.99
CA GLU A 39 -0.54 -3.65 11.35
C GLU A 39 -2.01 -3.28 11.46
N LYS A 40 -2.70 -3.88 12.43
CA LYS A 40 -4.13 -3.62 12.70
C LYS A 40 -4.29 -2.41 13.61
N ILE A 41 -3.95 -1.24 13.11
CA ILE A 41 -4.06 0.05 13.82
C ILE A 41 -4.96 1.01 13.05
N SER A 42 -5.56 1.96 13.74
CA SER A 42 -6.34 3.01 13.07
C SER A 42 -5.43 4.00 12.34
N ALA A 43 -5.99 4.71 11.36
CA ALA A 43 -5.29 5.79 10.65
C ALA A 43 -4.70 6.85 11.61
N ILE A 44 -5.40 7.14 12.70
CA ILE A 44 -4.97 8.08 13.74
C ILE A 44 -3.74 7.54 14.49
N GLN A 45 -3.79 6.29 14.93
CA GLN A 45 -2.67 5.64 15.61
C GLN A 45 -1.43 5.54 14.72
N LYS A 46 -1.65 5.24 13.43
CA LYS A 46 -0.57 5.22 12.43
C LYS A 46 0.09 6.60 12.31
N GLN A 47 -0.69 7.67 12.17
CA GLN A 47 -0.16 9.03 12.09
C GLN A 47 0.64 9.40 13.35
N ASP A 48 0.15 9.02 14.55
CA ASP A 48 0.85 9.29 15.82
C ASP A 48 2.16 8.52 15.94
N ALA A 49 2.18 7.26 15.52
CA ALA A 49 3.37 6.43 15.53
C ALA A 49 4.44 6.98 14.56
N GLU A 50 4.04 7.27 13.33
CA GLU A 50 4.95 7.74 12.27
C GLU A 50 5.50 9.15 12.54
N LYS A 51 4.72 10.02 13.19
CA LYS A 51 5.17 11.37 13.55
C LYS A 51 6.42 11.38 14.41
N ARG A 52 6.62 10.37 15.25
CA ARG A 52 7.78 10.28 16.15
C ARG A 52 9.12 10.21 15.40
N PHE A 53 9.12 9.77 14.15
CA PHE A 53 10.32 9.63 13.32
C PHE A 53 10.60 10.86 12.45
N TRP A 54 9.81 11.90 12.56
CA TRP A 54 9.87 13.07 11.68
C TRP A 54 11.17 13.83 11.72
N GLU A 55 11.70 14.03 12.92
CA GLU A 55 12.95 14.76 13.12
C GLU A 55 14.15 13.99 12.55
N LEU A 56 14.01 12.68 12.40
CA LEU A 56 15.04 11.80 11.84
C LEU A 56 14.99 11.72 10.30
N SER A 57 13.91 12.22 9.68
CA SER A 57 13.72 12.14 8.23
C SER A 57 14.18 13.44 7.55
N ASN A 58 15.15 13.31 6.64
CA ASN A 58 15.64 14.42 5.81
C ASN A 58 14.85 14.57 4.49
N GLY A 59 13.97 13.63 4.19
CA GLY A 59 13.17 13.58 2.96
C GLY A 59 11.71 14.01 3.15
N GLY A 60 10.88 13.64 2.17
CA GLY A 60 9.44 13.87 2.23
C GLY A 60 8.78 13.08 3.34
N LYS A 61 7.76 13.68 3.95
CA LYS A 61 7.02 13.10 5.08
C LYS A 61 5.63 12.67 4.61
N ILE A 62 5.61 11.65 3.76
CA ILE A 62 4.36 11.07 3.24
C ILE A 62 3.92 9.97 4.17
N THR A 63 2.64 9.96 4.56
CA THR A 63 2.00 8.81 5.19
C THR A 63 0.87 8.29 4.31
N TYR A 64 0.72 6.98 4.26
CA TYR A 64 -0.29 6.31 3.44
C TYR A 64 -1.26 5.54 4.33
N THR A 65 -2.54 5.70 4.05
CA THR A 65 -3.61 4.97 4.72
C THR A 65 -4.43 4.22 3.69
N LYS A 66 -4.63 2.90 3.87
CA LYS A 66 -5.62 2.15 3.11
C LYS A 66 -6.96 2.32 3.82
N TYR A 67 -7.92 2.91 3.14
CA TYR A 67 -9.21 3.27 3.72
C TYR A 67 -10.33 2.57 2.96
N PRO A 68 -11.19 1.80 3.62
CA PRO A 68 -12.34 1.15 2.98
C PRO A 68 -13.46 2.18 2.81
N ILE A 69 -13.21 3.17 1.96
CA ILE A 69 -14.18 4.26 1.78
C ILE A 69 -15.06 3.92 0.60
N ASP A 70 -16.23 3.42 0.89
CA ASP A 70 -17.24 3.38 -0.16
C ASP A 70 -17.95 4.74 -0.29
N TYR A 71 -18.27 5.41 0.81
CA TYR A 71 -18.98 6.70 0.75
C TYR A 71 -18.69 7.67 1.90
N ASN A 72 -17.86 7.32 2.87
CA ASN A 72 -17.61 8.19 4.04
C ASN A 72 -16.51 9.23 3.76
N THR A 73 -16.83 10.17 2.90
CA THR A 73 -15.90 11.26 2.52
C THR A 73 -15.52 12.17 3.67
N GLU A 74 -16.39 12.33 4.70
CA GLU A 74 -16.09 13.17 5.85
C GLU A 74 -15.03 12.55 6.76
N ALA A 75 -15.07 11.24 6.98
CA ALA A 75 -14.00 10.53 7.70
C ALA A 75 -12.66 10.66 6.96
N LEU A 76 -12.66 10.51 5.64
CA LEU A 76 -11.47 10.74 4.83
C LEU A 76 -10.91 12.15 4.98
N LYS A 77 -11.76 13.16 4.86
CA LYS A 77 -11.37 14.57 5.05
C LYS A 77 -10.79 14.80 6.44
N ALA A 78 -11.36 14.19 7.48
CA ALA A 78 -10.84 14.31 8.85
C ALA A 78 -9.43 13.73 8.97
N VAL A 79 -9.18 12.55 8.43
CA VAL A 79 -7.85 11.90 8.42
C VAL A 79 -6.84 12.77 7.65
N ILE A 80 -7.22 13.27 6.47
CA ILE A 80 -6.35 14.13 5.66
C ILE A 80 -6.04 15.44 6.40
N ARG A 81 -7.06 16.13 6.92
CA ARG A 81 -6.86 17.39 7.66
C ARG A 81 -5.95 17.21 8.87
N ARG A 82 -6.14 16.12 9.61
CA ARG A 82 -5.29 15.79 10.76
C ARG A 82 -3.85 15.53 10.31
N GLY A 83 -3.64 14.71 9.29
CA GLY A 83 -2.32 14.43 8.74
C GLY A 83 -1.61 15.70 8.30
N MET A 84 -2.30 16.58 7.57
CA MET A 84 -1.76 17.87 7.15
C MET A 84 -1.44 18.80 8.32
N ALA A 85 -2.32 18.86 9.35
CA ALA A 85 -2.07 19.64 10.56
C ALA A 85 -0.85 19.15 11.35
N MET A 86 -0.56 17.84 11.27
CA MET A 86 0.67 17.24 11.78
C MET A 86 1.85 17.47 10.84
N GLY A 87 1.63 18.03 9.63
CA GLY A 87 2.55 18.35 8.56
C GLY A 87 2.87 17.15 7.66
N PHE A 88 2.12 16.06 7.69
CA PHE A 88 2.24 14.98 6.70
C PHE A 88 1.74 15.39 5.33
N TYR A 89 2.36 14.84 4.31
CA TYR A 89 1.73 14.68 3.02
C TYR A 89 0.89 13.38 3.09
N GLN A 90 -0.43 13.53 3.20
CA GLN A 90 -1.32 12.39 3.41
C GLN A 90 -1.74 11.76 2.09
N GLY A 91 -1.33 10.54 1.85
CA GLY A 91 -1.81 9.71 0.74
C GLY A 91 -2.90 8.74 1.20
N VAL A 92 -3.86 8.46 0.32
CA VAL A 92 -4.89 7.45 0.53
C VAL A 92 -4.69 6.33 -0.48
N ASN A 93 -4.61 5.10 0.01
CA ASN A 93 -4.53 3.91 -0.84
C ASN A 93 -5.94 3.41 -1.13
N MET A 94 -6.27 3.37 -2.41
CA MET A 94 -7.48 2.74 -2.93
C MET A 94 -7.05 1.86 -4.11
N ASP A 95 -7.41 0.58 -4.03
CA ASP A 95 -7.10 -0.38 -5.08
C ASP A 95 -8.21 -0.32 -6.11
N LYS A 96 -7.99 0.44 -7.18
CA LYS A 96 -9.00 0.65 -8.24
C LYS A 96 -8.87 -0.43 -9.30
N CYS A 97 -9.98 -1.11 -9.57
CA CYS A 97 -10.08 -2.11 -10.60
C CYS A 97 -11.05 -1.67 -11.71
N TYR A 98 -10.78 -2.08 -12.93
CA TYR A 98 -11.73 -1.92 -14.05
C TYR A 98 -11.71 -3.16 -14.95
N CYS A 99 -12.88 -3.46 -15.50
CA CYS A 99 -13.06 -4.55 -16.45
C CYS A 99 -12.74 -4.05 -17.86
N GLU A 100 -11.79 -4.70 -18.52
CA GLU A 100 -11.38 -4.37 -19.90
C GLU A 100 -12.50 -4.64 -20.93
N ASP A 101 -13.41 -5.59 -20.63
CA ASP A 101 -14.42 -6.03 -21.58
C ASP A 101 -15.68 -5.15 -21.56
N CYS A 102 -16.06 -4.58 -20.41
CA CYS A 102 -17.28 -3.78 -20.31
C CYS A 102 -17.11 -2.41 -19.65
N GLY A 103 -15.90 -2.04 -19.25
CA GLY A 103 -15.58 -0.76 -18.63
C GLY A 103 -16.14 -0.56 -17.22
N TYR A 104 -16.67 -1.62 -16.57
CA TYR A 104 -17.15 -1.51 -15.20
C TYR A 104 -16.01 -1.28 -14.23
N GLU A 105 -16.17 -0.35 -13.31
CA GLU A 105 -15.16 0.03 -12.31
C GLU A 105 -15.66 -0.25 -10.89
N GLN A 106 -14.78 -0.80 -10.06
CA GLN A 106 -15.03 -1.03 -8.64
C GLN A 106 -13.69 -1.12 -7.89
N LEU A 107 -13.71 -0.95 -6.56
CA LEU A 107 -12.58 -1.26 -5.69
C LEU A 107 -12.51 -2.76 -5.44
N ASP A 108 -11.31 -3.31 -5.33
CA ASP A 108 -11.04 -4.71 -4.96
C ASP A 108 -11.84 -5.75 -5.77
N MET A 109 -11.75 -5.71 -7.10
CA MET A 109 -12.49 -6.58 -8.01
C MET A 109 -11.59 -7.66 -8.63
N THR A 110 -11.91 -8.92 -8.43
CA THR A 110 -11.22 -10.04 -9.10
C THR A 110 -11.98 -10.58 -10.31
N LYS A 111 -13.30 -10.42 -10.31
CA LYS A 111 -14.21 -10.81 -11.38
C LYS A 111 -15.27 -9.74 -11.54
N CYS A 112 -15.56 -9.37 -12.77
CA CYS A 112 -16.55 -8.32 -13.07
C CYS A 112 -17.96 -8.75 -12.67
N PRO A 113 -18.65 -8.04 -11.76
CA PRO A 113 -20.01 -8.38 -11.37
C PRO A 113 -21.03 -8.09 -12.48
N LYS A 114 -20.67 -7.26 -13.47
CA LYS A 114 -21.56 -6.87 -14.56
C LYS A 114 -21.56 -7.87 -15.73
N CYS A 115 -20.39 -8.35 -16.14
CA CYS A 115 -20.28 -9.23 -17.32
C CYS A 115 -19.63 -10.59 -17.02
N GLY A 116 -19.18 -10.84 -15.76
CA GLY A 116 -18.57 -12.09 -15.38
C GLY A 116 -17.13 -12.28 -15.87
N SER A 117 -16.52 -11.30 -16.51
CA SER A 117 -15.16 -11.36 -17.04
C SER A 117 -14.11 -11.35 -15.91
N GLU A 118 -13.01 -12.09 -16.12
CA GLU A 118 -11.81 -12.05 -15.29
C GLU A 118 -10.70 -11.18 -15.91
N ASN A 119 -11.02 -10.52 -17.04
CA ASN A 119 -10.12 -9.60 -17.73
C ASN A 119 -10.07 -8.25 -16.99
N ILE A 120 -9.53 -8.29 -15.79
CA ILE A 120 -9.49 -7.15 -14.86
C ILE A 120 -8.11 -6.50 -14.89
N THR A 121 -8.10 -5.19 -14.96
CA THR A 121 -6.92 -4.37 -14.74
C THR A 121 -7.03 -3.66 -13.39
N GLU A 122 -5.97 -3.72 -12.61
CA GLU A 122 -5.92 -3.23 -11.23
C GLU A 122 -4.78 -2.24 -11.06
N VAL A 123 -5.10 -1.08 -10.50
CA VAL A 123 -4.16 0.00 -10.20
C VAL A 123 -3.99 0.10 -8.70
N ASN A 124 -2.76 -0.03 -8.25
CA ASN A 124 -2.37 0.09 -6.84
C ASN A 124 -1.34 1.19 -6.65
N ARG A 125 -1.27 1.71 -5.44
CA ARG A 125 -0.13 2.53 -5.04
C ARG A 125 1.08 1.62 -4.88
N VAL A 126 2.17 1.98 -5.57
CA VAL A 126 3.42 1.24 -5.49
C VAL A 126 4.30 1.80 -4.38
N CYS A 127 4.73 3.02 -4.51
CA CYS A 127 5.45 3.81 -3.49
C CYS A 127 4.87 5.22 -3.44
N GLY A 128 5.55 6.20 -4.00
CA GLY A 128 5.05 7.56 -4.18
C GLY A 128 4.17 7.75 -5.42
N TYR A 129 3.87 6.71 -6.18
CA TYR A 129 3.10 6.75 -7.43
C TYR A 129 2.15 5.56 -7.54
N LEU A 130 1.22 5.65 -8.48
CA LEU A 130 0.31 4.56 -8.84
C LEU A 130 0.93 3.71 -9.94
N GLY A 131 0.72 2.41 -9.88
CA GLY A 131 1.16 1.46 -10.87
C GLY A 131 0.15 0.34 -11.09
N TYR A 132 0.28 -0.34 -12.19
CA TYR A 132 -0.55 -1.50 -12.49
C TYR A 132 -0.01 -2.73 -11.78
N SER A 133 -0.75 -3.26 -10.81
CA SER A 133 -0.45 -4.56 -10.18
C SER A 133 -0.91 -5.71 -11.06
N LYS A 134 -1.97 -5.50 -11.81
CA LYS A 134 -2.53 -6.46 -12.75
C LYS A 134 -3.00 -5.73 -14.02
N VAL A 135 -2.74 -6.31 -15.18
CA VAL A 135 -3.26 -5.86 -16.47
C VAL A 135 -3.85 -7.05 -17.20
N LYS A 136 -5.11 -6.97 -17.60
CA LYS A 136 -5.84 -8.05 -18.28
C LYS A 136 -5.67 -9.39 -17.59
N GLY A 137 -5.86 -9.42 -16.26
CA GLY A 137 -5.73 -10.61 -15.44
C GLY A 137 -4.29 -11.07 -15.15
N ARG A 138 -3.26 -10.41 -15.69
CA ARG A 138 -1.84 -10.80 -15.50
C ARG A 138 -1.12 -9.83 -14.57
N SER A 139 -0.34 -10.35 -13.63
CA SER A 139 0.51 -9.55 -12.74
C SER A 139 1.81 -9.15 -13.42
N PHE A 140 2.26 -7.93 -13.17
CA PHE A 140 3.48 -7.33 -13.72
C PHE A 140 4.46 -6.82 -12.65
N MET A 141 4.07 -6.89 -11.37
CA MET A 141 4.94 -6.53 -10.25
C MET A 141 5.74 -7.75 -9.78
N ASN A 142 6.86 -7.50 -9.10
CA ASN A 142 7.63 -8.56 -8.47
C ASN A 142 6.88 -9.16 -7.27
N ASP A 143 7.25 -10.40 -6.90
CA ASP A 143 6.56 -11.17 -5.86
C ASP A 143 6.55 -10.47 -4.50
N GLY A 144 7.63 -9.79 -4.12
CA GLY A 144 7.70 -9.05 -2.86
C GLY A 144 6.71 -7.88 -2.81
N LYS A 145 6.55 -7.14 -3.92
CA LYS A 145 5.55 -6.07 -3.99
C LYS A 145 4.12 -6.61 -4.01
N LEU A 146 3.87 -7.73 -4.68
CA LEU A 146 2.57 -8.41 -4.66
C LEU A 146 2.24 -8.90 -3.24
N ALA A 147 3.21 -9.44 -2.52
CA ALA A 147 3.05 -9.85 -1.13
C ALA A 147 2.71 -8.65 -0.22
N GLU A 148 3.43 -7.52 -0.38
CA GLU A 148 3.13 -6.29 0.36
C GLU A 148 1.70 -5.78 0.09
N ILE A 149 1.28 -5.74 -1.18
CA ILE A 149 -0.08 -5.29 -1.54
C ILE A 149 -1.14 -6.19 -0.89
N LYS A 150 -0.91 -7.50 -0.90
CA LYS A 150 -1.80 -8.49 -0.29
C LYS A 150 -1.89 -8.36 1.23
N ASP A 151 -0.77 -8.02 1.89
CA ASP A 151 -0.69 -7.87 3.34
C ASP A 151 -1.27 -6.54 3.85
N ARG A 152 -1.58 -5.58 2.96
CA ARG A 152 -2.13 -4.28 3.33
C ARG A 152 -3.49 -4.43 3.98
N VAL A 153 -3.61 -4.06 5.25
CA VAL A 153 -4.89 -4.00 5.94
C VAL A 153 -5.54 -2.63 5.79
N SER A 154 -6.86 -2.61 5.75
CA SER A 154 -7.65 -1.38 5.83
C SER A 154 -7.69 -0.89 7.28
N MET A 155 -7.65 0.43 7.44
CA MET A 155 -7.58 1.13 8.74
C MET A 155 -8.88 1.88 9.02
#